data_0ac40aaef00890ae987e1263514a6a9a
#
_entry.id   0ac40aaef00890ae987e1263514a6a9a
#
_cell.length_a   1.000
_cell.length_b   1.000
_cell.length_c   1.000
_cell.angle_alpha   90.00
_cell.angle_beta   90.00
_cell.angle_gamma   90.00
#
_symmetry.space_group_name_H-M   'P 1'
#
loop_
_entity.id
_entity.type
_entity.pdbx_description
1 polymer ?
#
loop_
_entity_poly.entity_id
_entity_poly.type
_entity_poly.pdbx_seq_one_letter_code
_entity_poly.pdbx_strand_id
1 'polypeptide(L)'
;MALIISEPQTRKLVDMPQAVALLDKMFRDRAAGKMRSVPRRRLKGSEKQLNMMAAWHQDMDLICLRSYAAEANTVTLYHGRKGGIQAIINMGFLSSLRTGAATGVAAKYLAPANSKVLGIVGPGWQATFQVEAVAAACRIEQVVVWGRTPKRRKDFIKQMSKVIKADWHEALSVDEVEAASDILVVSTDSTTPVATGGSLKEEVL
;
A
#
# COMPACT_ATOMS: atom_id res chain seq x y z
N MET A 1 -15.73 -16.41 -22.24
CA MET A 1 -15.53 -14.95 -22.46
C MET A 1 -14.69 -14.42 -21.31
N ALA A 2 -13.66 -13.63 -21.57
CA ALA A 2 -12.84 -13.01 -20.52
C ALA A 2 -13.51 -11.72 -20.03
N LEU A 3 -13.42 -11.43 -18.73
CA LEU A 3 -13.89 -10.16 -18.16
C LEU A 3 -12.87 -9.05 -18.39
N ILE A 4 -13.34 -7.85 -18.68
CA ILE A 4 -12.50 -6.64 -18.67
C ILE A 4 -13.00 -5.74 -17.54
N ILE A 5 -12.13 -5.47 -16.55
CA ILE A 5 -12.48 -4.72 -15.34
C ILE A 5 -11.70 -3.41 -15.34
N SER A 6 -12.42 -2.31 -15.48
CA SER A 6 -11.88 -0.95 -15.47
C SER A 6 -11.54 -0.47 -14.04
N GLU A 7 -10.75 0.60 -13.93
CA GLU A 7 -10.45 1.20 -12.63
C GLU A 7 -11.68 1.67 -11.85
N PRO A 8 -12.69 2.34 -12.44
CA PRO A 8 -13.91 2.68 -11.72
C PRO A 8 -14.67 1.47 -11.16
N GLN A 9 -14.60 0.32 -11.84
CA GLN A 9 -15.19 -0.93 -11.34
C GLN A 9 -14.37 -1.49 -10.17
N THR A 10 -13.02 -1.50 -10.26
CA THR A 10 -12.18 -2.00 -9.16
C THR A 10 -12.37 -1.22 -7.86
N ARG A 11 -12.62 0.10 -7.94
CA ARG A 11 -12.92 0.95 -6.77
C ARG A 11 -14.20 0.58 -6.03
N LYS A 12 -15.13 -0.09 -6.71
CA LYS A 12 -16.41 -0.55 -6.12
C LYS A 12 -16.36 -1.98 -5.60
N LEU A 13 -15.33 -2.75 -5.97
CA LEU A 13 -15.24 -4.18 -5.68
C LEU A 13 -14.47 -4.49 -4.41
N VAL A 14 -13.60 -3.59 -3.94
CA VAL A 14 -12.74 -3.83 -2.78
C VAL A 14 -12.43 -2.51 -2.05
N ASP A 15 -12.56 -2.53 -0.74
CA ASP A 15 -12.15 -1.47 0.17
C ASP A 15 -10.84 -1.82 0.91
N MET A 16 -10.34 -0.90 1.74
CA MET A 16 -9.08 -1.10 2.45
C MET A 16 -9.14 -2.22 3.51
N PRO A 17 -10.18 -2.33 4.37
CA PRO A 17 -10.30 -3.45 5.31
C PRO A 17 -10.27 -4.81 4.62
N GLN A 18 -11.00 -4.96 3.51
CA GLN A 18 -11.00 -6.18 2.70
C GLN A 18 -9.62 -6.46 2.10
N ALA A 19 -8.94 -5.42 1.60
CA ALA A 19 -7.61 -5.55 1.03
C ALA A 19 -6.58 -6.00 2.08
N VAL A 20 -6.63 -5.46 3.31
CA VAL A 20 -5.77 -5.89 4.43
C VAL A 20 -6.02 -7.36 4.77
N ALA A 21 -7.28 -7.78 4.89
CA ALA A 21 -7.63 -9.17 5.18
C ALA A 21 -7.16 -10.14 4.07
N LEU A 22 -7.33 -9.76 2.81
CA LEU A 22 -6.87 -10.53 1.65
C LEU A 22 -5.34 -10.64 1.61
N LEU A 23 -4.62 -9.57 1.89
CA LEU A 23 -3.16 -9.58 1.93
C LEU A 23 -2.63 -10.41 3.09
N ASP A 24 -3.24 -10.32 4.27
CA ASP A 24 -2.90 -11.16 5.43
C ASP A 24 -3.04 -12.65 5.05
N LYS A 25 -4.18 -13.04 4.48
CA LYS A 25 -4.38 -14.40 3.97
C LYS A 25 -3.32 -14.80 2.93
N MET A 26 -3.05 -13.93 1.97
CA MET A 26 -2.06 -14.17 0.92
C MET A 26 -0.66 -14.40 1.49
N PHE A 27 -0.24 -13.64 2.51
CA PHE A 27 1.07 -13.87 3.15
C PHE A 27 1.13 -15.21 3.87
N ARG A 28 0.05 -15.64 4.55
CA ARG A 28 -0.04 -16.96 5.17
C ARG A 28 -0.03 -18.08 4.13
N ASP A 29 -0.79 -17.95 3.05
CA ASP A 29 -0.82 -18.93 1.96
C ASP A 29 0.56 -19.07 1.30
N ARG A 30 1.28 -17.95 1.15
CA ARG A 30 2.66 -17.97 0.67
C ARG A 30 3.60 -18.71 1.63
N ALA A 31 3.52 -18.45 2.93
CA ALA A 31 4.31 -19.14 3.95
C ALA A 31 4.01 -20.64 3.99
N ALA A 32 2.75 -21.03 3.74
CA ALA A 32 2.32 -22.43 3.63
C ALA A 32 2.68 -23.10 2.30
N GLY A 33 3.42 -22.43 1.40
CA GLY A 33 3.84 -22.99 0.11
C GLY A 33 2.75 -23.05 -0.96
N LYS A 34 1.56 -22.48 -0.71
CA LYS A 34 0.43 -22.49 -1.64
C LYS A 34 0.57 -21.49 -2.79
N MET A 35 1.60 -20.68 -2.78
CA MET A 35 1.86 -19.67 -3.80
C MET A 35 3.27 -19.78 -4.34
N ARG A 36 3.39 -19.55 -5.65
CA ARG A 36 4.67 -19.38 -6.34
C ARG A 36 4.67 -18.07 -7.09
N SER A 37 5.81 -17.40 -7.15
CA SER A 37 5.94 -16.13 -7.87
C SER A 37 7.23 -16.04 -8.65
N VAL A 38 7.16 -15.39 -9.80
CA VAL A 38 8.33 -15.02 -10.61
C VAL A 38 8.70 -13.58 -10.22
N PRO A 39 9.96 -13.32 -9.86
CA PRO A 39 10.44 -11.97 -9.56
C PRO A 39 10.24 -11.04 -10.75
N ARG A 40 10.21 -9.73 -10.46
CA ARG A 40 10.08 -8.70 -11.48
C ARG A 40 11.16 -8.83 -12.55
N ARG A 41 10.73 -8.89 -13.80
CA ARG A 41 11.57 -8.78 -14.98
C ARG A 41 11.32 -7.44 -15.65
N ARG A 42 12.36 -6.89 -16.26
CA ARG A 42 12.33 -5.60 -16.93
C ARG A 42 12.83 -5.75 -18.36
N LEU A 43 12.02 -5.30 -19.29
CA LEU A 43 12.39 -5.17 -20.70
C LEU A 43 12.53 -3.68 -21.01
N LYS A 44 13.75 -3.26 -21.32
CA LYS A 44 14.02 -1.88 -21.74
C LYS A 44 13.70 -1.74 -23.23
N GLY A 45 12.84 -0.79 -23.57
CA GLY A 45 12.71 -0.25 -24.91
C GLY A 45 13.63 0.97 -25.08
N SER A 46 13.47 1.72 -26.18
CA SER A 46 14.26 2.92 -26.45
C SER A 46 14.06 4.02 -25.39
N GLU A 47 12.82 4.27 -24.98
CA GLU A 47 12.48 5.35 -24.03
C GLU A 47 11.75 4.84 -22.79
N LYS A 48 11.02 3.75 -22.89
CA LYS A 48 10.17 3.22 -21.82
C LYS A 48 10.62 1.81 -21.43
N GLN A 49 10.23 1.43 -20.23
CA GLN A 49 10.53 0.10 -19.68
C GLN A 49 9.21 -0.61 -19.36
N LEU A 50 9.08 -1.85 -19.84
CA LEU A 50 8.02 -2.75 -19.42
C LEU A 50 8.49 -3.58 -18.23
N ASN A 51 7.71 -3.57 -17.16
CA ASN A 51 7.91 -4.41 -16.00
C ASN A 51 6.89 -5.55 -16.03
N MET A 52 7.33 -6.76 -15.73
CA MET A 52 6.50 -7.96 -15.71
C MET A 52 6.78 -8.76 -14.45
N MET A 53 5.74 -9.33 -13.88
CA MET A 53 5.82 -10.27 -12.75
C MET A 53 4.61 -11.22 -12.81
N ALA A 54 4.80 -12.44 -12.35
CA ALA A 54 3.73 -13.42 -12.33
C ALA A 54 3.66 -14.13 -10.98
N ALA A 55 2.48 -14.64 -10.65
CA ALA A 55 2.26 -15.49 -9.50
C ALA A 55 1.19 -16.54 -9.82
N TRP A 56 1.27 -17.66 -9.14
CA TRP A 56 0.26 -18.72 -9.13
C TRP A 56 -0.19 -19.00 -7.71
N HIS A 57 -1.49 -19.21 -7.55
CA HIS A 57 -2.10 -19.57 -6.28
C HIS A 57 -2.81 -20.92 -6.42
N GLN A 58 -2.43 -21.87 -5.58
CA GLN A 58 -2.89 -23.26 -5.67
C GLN A 58 -4.39 -23.41 -5.47
N ASP A 59 -4.90 -22.95 -4.33
CA ASP A 59 -6.30 -23.17 -3.94
C ASP A 59 -7.30 -22.40 -4.84
N MET A 60 -6.87 -21.27 -5.39
CA MET A 60 -7.68 -20.49 -6.34
C MET A 60 -7.57 -21.03 -7.78
N ASP A 61 -6.56 -21.85 -8.06
CA ASP A 61 -6.19 -22.30 -9.41
C ASP A 61 -6.04 -21.15 -10.41
N LEU A 62 -5.39 -20.06 -9.95
CA LEU A 62 -5.19 -18.85 -10.74
C LEU A 62 -3.72 -18.57 -10.98
N ILE A 63 -3.39 -18.25 -12.23
CA ILE A 63 -2.13 -17.59 -12.58
C ILE A 63 -2.43 -16.14 -12.86
N CYS A 64 -1.68 -15.23 -12.25
CA CYS A 64 -1.76 -13.83 -12.56
C CYS A 64 -0.46 -13.34 -13.21
N LEU A 65 -0.60 -12.59 -14.29
CA LEU A 65 0.50 -11.88 -14.95
C LEU A 65 0.24 -10.37 -14.77
N ARG A 66 1.09 -9.69 -14.05
CA ARG A 66 1.07 -8.22 -13.98
C ARG A 66 2.08 -7.66 -14.98
N SER A 67 1.63 -6.73 -15.79
CA SER A 67 2.49 -5.94 -16.67
C SER A 67 2.20 -4.45 -16.48
N TYR A 68 3.27 -3.64 -16.45
CA TYR A 68 3.11 -2.18 -16.38
C TYR A 68 4.29 -1.46 -17.01
N ALA A 69 3.96 -0.39 -17.70
CA ALA A 69 4.87 0.61 -18.24
C ALA A 69 4.20 1.96 -18.06
N ALA A 70 4.95 3.03 -17.83
CA ALA A 70 4.44 4.40 -17.71
C ALA A 70 2.96 4.50 -17.26
N GLU A 71 2.04 4.61 -18.23
CA GLU A 71 0.59 4.80 -18.00
C GLU A 71 -0.22 3.50 -18.00
N ALA A 72 0.32 2.41 -18.54
CA ALA A 72 -0.35 1.11 -18.60
C ALA A 72 0.00 0.27 -17.38
N ASN A 73 -0.99 -0.17 -16.64
CA ASN A 73 -0.82 -1.04 -15.46
C ASN A 73 -1.99 -2.03 -15.40
N THR A 74 -1.71 -3.28 -15.76
CA THR A 74 -2.72 -4.32 -15.89
C THR A 74 -2.32 -5.61 -15.19
N VAL A 75 -3.33 -6.37 -14.77
CA VAL A 75 -3.21 -7.78 -14.40
C VAL A 75 -4.08 -8.60 -15.32
N THR A 76 -3.51 -9.65 -15.91
CA THR A 76 -4.24 -10.69 -16.61
C THR A 76 -4.33 -11.92 -15.71
N LEU A 77 -5.55 -12.40 -15.47
CA LEU A 77 -5.82 -13.64 -14.74
C LEU A 77 -6.07 -14.78 -15.70
N TYR A 78 -5.39 -15.88 -15.46
CA TYR A 78 -5.53 -17.12 -16.23
C TYR A 78 -6.02 -18.25 -15.34
N HIS A 79 -6.80 -19.16 -15.89
CA HIS A 79 -7.12 -20.44 -15.26
C HIS A 79 -5.87 -21.31 -15.18
N GLY A 80 -5.50 -21.78 -13.98
CA GLY A 80 -4.29 -22.58 -13.80
C GLY A 80 -4.28 -23.86 -14.63
N ARG A 81 -5.40 -24.61 -14.61
CA ARG A 81 -5.52 -25.90 -15.35
C ARG A 81 -5.90 -25.72 -16.82
N LYS A 82 -6.81 -24.78 -17.13
CA LYS A 82 -7.35 -24.62 -18.50
C LYS A 82 -6.54 -23.67 -19.36
N GLY A 83 -5.68 -22.82 -18.76
CA GLY A 83 -4.83 -21.88 -19.46
C GLY A 83 -5.55 -20.68 -20.11
N GLY A 84 -6.88 -20.65 -20.08
CA GLY A 84 -7.65 -19.56 -20.69
C GLY A 84 -7.63 -18.27 -19.84
N ILE A 85 -7.74 -17.11 -20.50
CA ILE A 85 -7.87 -15.82 -19.82
C ILE A 85 -9.24 -15.74 -19.18
N GLN A 86 -9.25 -15.44 -17.87
CA GLN A 86 -10.48 -15.19 -17.11
C GLN A 86 -10.82 -13.71 -17.04
N ALA A 87 -9.81 -12.86 -16.77
CA ALA A 87 -10.00 -11.43 -16.66
C ALA A 87 -8.75 -10.65 -17.03
N ILE A 88 -8.97 -9.41 -17.50
CA ILE A 88 -7.96 -8.37 -17.63
C ILE A 88 -8.42 -7.20 -16.76
N ILE A 89 -7.59 -6.79 -15.80
CA ILE A 89 -7.95 -5.85 -14.75
C ILE A 89 -7.02 -4.65 -14.81
N ASN A 90 -7.57 -3.44 -14.80
CA ASN A 90 -6.79 -2.22 -14.59
C ASN A 90 -6.29 -2.15 -13.14
N MET A 91 -4.99 -1.94 -12.98
CA MET A 91 -4.30 -1.99 -11.68
C MET A 91 -3.95 -0.59 -11.12
N GLY A 92 -4.38 0.49 -11.72
CA GLY A 92 -4.05 1.85 -11.23
C GLY A 92 -4.37 2.01 -9.74
N PHE A 93 -5.63 1.97 -9.39
CA PHE A 93 -6.12 2.02 -8.00
C PHE A 93 -5.63 0.83 -7.17
N LEU A 94 -5.81 -0.40 -7.67
CA LEU A 94 -5.46 -1.62 -6.92
C LEU A 94 -3.97 -1.69 -6.57
N SER A 95 -3.11 -1.09 -7.37
CA SER A 95 -1.67 -1.04 -7.08
C SER A 95 -1.37 -0.22 -5.81
N SER A 96 -2.05 0.90 -5.63
CA SER A 96 -1.90 1.73 -4.43
C SER A 96 -2.60 1.12 -3.22
N LEU A 97 -3.81 0.60 -3.43
CA LEU A 97 -4.58 -0.09 -2.39
C LEU A 97 -3.80 -1.26 -1.77
N ARG A 98 -3.30 -2.20 -2.61
CA ARG A 98 -2.54 -3.37 -2.12
C ARG A 98 -1.21 -2.96 -1.45
N THR A 99 -0.62 -1.83 -1.85
CA THR A 99 0.62 -1.32 -1.23
C THR A 99 0.32 -0.79 0.17
N GLY A 100 -0.75 -0.02 0.34
CA GLY A 100 -1.24 0.37 1.66
C GLY A 100 -1.62 -0.84 2.51
N ALA A 101 -2.39 -1.77 1.95
CA ALA A 101 -2.83 -2.97 2.66
C ALA A 101 -1.65 -3.80 3.22
N ALA A 102 -0.53 -3.88 2.50
CA ALA A 102 0.67 -4.55 3.02
C ALA A 102 1.24 -3.85 4.26
N THR A 103 1.20 -2.51 4.32
CA THR A 103 1.57 -1.75 5.52
C THR A 103 0.59 -2.00 6.67
N GLY A 104 -0.71 -2.09 6.38
CA GLY A 104 -1.71 -2.47 7.39
C GLY A 104 -1.45 -3.85 7.98
N VAL A 105 -1.08 -4.84 7.16
CA VAL A 105 -0.67 -6.16 7.64
C VAL A 105 0.60 -6.07 8.49
N ALA A 106 1.61 -5.30 8.07
CA ALA A 106 2.82 -5.10 8.87
C ALA A 106 2.49 -4.47 10.23
N ALA A 107 1.69 -3.40 10.24
CA ALA A 107 1.25 -2.75 11.48
C ALA A 107 0.50 -3.72 12.41
N LYS A 108 -0.40 -4.56 11.88
CA LYS A 108 -1.14 -5.55 12.65
C LYS A 108 -0.25 -6.51 13.46
N TYR A 109 0.91 -6.89 12.91
CA TYR A 109 1.77 -7.91 13.51
C TYR A 109 3.00 -7.35 14.21
N LEU A 110 3.45 -6.17 13.84
CA LEU A 110 4.73 -5.64 14.28
C LEU A 110 4.61 -4.38 15.16
N ALA A 111 3.47 -3.66 15.07
CA ALA A 111 3.29 -2.47 15.90
C ALA A 111 3.15 -2.86 17.39
N PRO A 112 3.69 -2.04 18.30
CA PRO A 112 3.43 -2.19 19.72
C PRO A 112 1.93 -2.28 20.04
N ALA A 113 1.54 -3.12 20.99
CA ALA A 113 0.14 -3.43 21.27
C ALA A 113 -0.74 -2.20 21.61
N ASN A 114 -0.12 -1.17 22.18
CA ASN A 114 -0.78 0.07 22.61
C ASN A 114 -0.56 1.23 21.63
N SER A 115 -0.16 0.95 20.38
CA SER A 115 0.06 1.99 19.37
C SER A 115 -1.19 2.81 19.11
N LYS A 116 -1.08 4.13 19.24
CA LYS A 116 -2.15 5.11 19.06
C LYS A 116 -1.79 6.23 18.11
N VAL A 117 -0.51 6.52 17.96
CA VAL A 117 0.00 7.65 17.18
C VAL A 117 0.63 7.17 15.88
N LEU A 118 0.04 7.58 14.77
CA LEU A 118 0.57 7.33 13.43
C LEU A 118 1.30 8.58 12.91
N GLY A 119 2.60 8.45 12.67
CA GLY A 119 3.40 9.46 12.00
C GLY A 119 3.45 9.28 10.50
N ILE A 120 3.31 10.38 9.76
CA ILE A 120 3.39 10.40 8.29
C ILE A 120 4.44 11.40 7.84
N VAL A 121 5.48 10.91 7.19
CA VAL A 121 6.49 11.71 6.49
C VAL A 121 6.28 11.57 5.00
N GLY A 122 5.83 12.65 4.34
CA GLY A 122 5.51 12.66 2.92
C GLY A 122 4.02 12.43 2.63
N PRO A 123 3.15 13.47 2.82
CA PRO A 123 1.70 13.40 2.59
C PRO A 123 1.36 13.45 1.10
N GLY A 124 1.70 12.39 0.38
CA GLY A 124 1.44 12.21 -1.04
C GLY A 124 0.29 11.24 -1.30
N TRP A 125 0.08 10.92 -2.60
CA TRP A 125 -0.96 9.98 -3.04
C TRP A 125 -0.88 8.63 -2.33
N GLN A 126 0.32 8.02 -2.25
CA GLN A 126 0.47 6.72 -1.62
C GLN A 126 0.21 6.77 -0.10
N ALA A 127 0.51 7.90 0.55
CA ALA A 127 0.29 8.08 1.98
C ALA A 127 -1.20 7.97 2.37
N THR A 128 -2.15 8.33 1.49
CA THR A 128 -3.59 8.18 1.76
C THR A 128 -3.94 6.71 2.01
N PHE A 129 -3.43 5.79 1.18
CA PHE A 129 -3.65 4.35 1.34
C PHE A 129 -2.90 3.77 2.54
N GLN A 130 -1.75 4.35 2.91
CA GLN A 130 -1.02 3.92 4.11
C GLN A 130 -1.81 4.24 5.38
N VAL A 131 -2.31 5.46 5.49
CA VAL A 131 -3.13 5.89 6.64
C VAL A 131 -4.39 5.03 6.77
N GLU A 132 -5.13 4.84 5.66
CA GLU A 132 -6.33 4.00 5.67
C GLU A 132 -6.02 2.57 6.12
N ALA A 133 -4.90 2.00 5.66
CA ALA A 133 -4.52 0.63 5.97
C ALA A 133 -4.09 0.45 7.43
N VAL A 134 -3.29 1.38 7.96
CA VAL A 134 -2.89 1.34 9.37
C VAL A 134 -4.11 1.54 10.27
N ALA A 135 -5.00 2.49 9.95
CA ALA A 135 -6.22 2.71 10.71
C ALA A 135 -7.23 1.54 10.62
N ALA A 136 -7.19 0.75 9.53
CA ALA A 136 -7.98 -0.48 9.42
C ALA A 136 -7.42 -1.64 10.26
N ALA A 137 -6.13 -1.61 10.57
CA ALA A 137 -5.42 -2.67 11.30
C ALA A 137 -5.22 -2.36 12.79
N CYS A 138 -5.08 -1.08 13.14
CA CYS A 138 -4.74 -0.59 14.48
C CYS A 138 -5.71 0.51 14.91
N ARG A 139 -5.93 0.64 16.23
CA ARG A 139 -6.74 1.73 16.79
C ARG A 139 -5.93 3.01 16.88
N ILE A 140 -5.89 3.78 15.80
CA ILE A 140 -5.19 5.06 15.74
C ILE A 140 -6.09 6.17 16.32
N GLU A 141 -5.56 6.89 17.31
CA GLU A 141 -6.23 8.02 17.97
C GLU A 141 -5.67 9.36 17.48
N GLN A 142 -4.41 9.39 17.03
CA GLN A 142 -3.73 10.60 16.58
C GLN A 142 -2.93 10.34 15.29
N VAL A 143 -2.90 11.34 14.41
CA VAL A 143 -2.05 11.32 13.19
C VAL A 143 -1.22 12.59 13.13
N VAL A 144 0.10 12.45 13.08
CA VAL A 144 1.07 13.55 12.99
C VAL A 144 1.70 13.55 11.60
N VAL A 145 1.59 14.69 10.89
CA VAL A 145 1.93 14.77 9.46
C VAL A 145 3.00 15.80 9.20
N TRP A 146 4.06 15.38 8.53
CA TRP A 146 5.06 16.28 8.00
C TRP A 146 5.27 16.10 6.49
N GLY A 147 5.60 17.17 5.81
CA GLY A 147 6.00 17.22 4.40
C GLY A 147 6.56 18.58 4.04
N ARG A 148 7.41 18.66 3.05
CA ARG A 148 8.12 19.90 2.65
C ARG A 148 7.19 21.10 2.35
N THR A 149 6.00 20.83 1.79
CA THR A 149 5.08 21.85 1.34
C THR A 149 3.93 22.03 2.31
N PRO A 150 3.81 23.18 3.04
CA PRO A 150 2.72 23.42 4.02
C PRO A 150 1.33 23.22 3.42
N LYS A 151 1.09 23.72 2.22
CA LYS A 151 -0.20 23.56 1.54
C LYS A 151 -0.58 22.09 1.37
N ARG A 152 0.37 21.22 0.92
CA ARG A 152 0.12 19.78 0.74
C ARG A 152 -0.20 19.09 2.07
N ARG A 153 0.46 19.47 3.18
CA ARG A 153 0.14 18.94 4.51
C ARG A 153 -1.30 19.25 4.90
N LYS A 154 -1.69 20.52 4.78
CA LYS A 154 -3.06 20.98 5.11
C LYS A 154 -4.12 20.32 4.24
N ASP A 155 -3.87 20.23 2.93
CA ASP A 155 -4.79 19.59 1.99
C ASP A 155 -4.95 18.09 2.31
N PHE A 156 -3.84 17.40 2.64
CA PHE A 156 -3.84 16.00 3.04
C PHE A 156 -4.63 15.78 4.34
N ILE A 157 -4.36 16.57 5.38
CA ILE A 157 -5.09 16.52 6.65
C ILE A 157 -6.59 16.76 6.42
N LYS A 158 -6.94 17.80 5.67
CA LYS A 158 -8.33 18.13 5.33
C LYS A 158 -9.05 17.00 4.58
N GLN A 159 -8.33 16.29 3.70
CA GLN A 159 -8.87 15.12 2.97
C GLN A 159 -9.05 13.94 3.89
N MET A 160 -8.00 13.56 4.62
CA MET A 160 -7.95 12.31 5.37
C MET A 160 -8.75 12.36 6.68
N SER A 161 -8.89 13.52 7.31
CA SER A 161 -9.74 13.67 8.51
C SER A 161 -11.23 13.43 8.25
N LYS A 162 -11.66 13.44 6.98
CA LYS A 162 -13.02 13.05 6.60
C LYS A 162 -13.21 11.53 6.55
N VAL A 163 -12.12 10.79 6.36
CA VAL A 163 -12.11 9.33 6.21
C VAL A 163 -11.76 8.64 7.52
N ILE A 164 -10.74 9.16 8.20
CA ILE A 164 -10.21 8.59 9.43
C ILE A 164 -10.52 9.52 10.60
N LYS A 165 -11.27 9.02 11.58
CA LYS A 165 -11.61 9.74 12.82
C LYS A 165 -10.44 9.62 13.80
N ALA A 166 -9.58 10.61 13.82
CA ALA A 166 -8.45 10.75 14.71
C ALA A 166 -8.15 12.23 14.92
N ASP A 167 -7.33 12.57 15.90
CA ASP A 167 -6.80 13.91 16.07
C ASP A 167 -5.63 14.13 15.11
N TRP A 168 -5.71 15.17 14.28
CA TRP A 168 -4.75 15.44 13.22
C TRP A 168 -3.87 16.63 13.57
N HIS A 169 -2.55 16.43 13.52
CA HIS A 169 -1.56 17.46 13.82
C HIS A 169 -0.59 17.67 12.67
N GLU A 170 -0.27 18.93 12.39
CA GLU A 170 0.76 19.33 11.45
C GLU A 170 2.08 19.50 12.20
N ALA A 171 3.06 18.64 11.92
CA ALA A 171 4.40 18.76 12.49
C ALA A 171 5.25 19.80 11.74
N LEU A 172 6.17 20.43 12.44
CA LEU A 172 7.11 21.40 11.89
C LEU A 172 8.40 20.78 11.38
N SER A 173 8.77 19.58 11.89
CA SER A 173 9.96 18.84 11.48
C SER A 173 9.68 17.33 11.38
N VAL A 174 10.61 16.60 10.77
CA VAL A 174 10.59 15.13 10.75
C VAL A 174 10.85 14.58 12.15
N ASP A 175 11.77 15.21 12.90
CA ASP A 175 12.11 14.78 14.26
C ASP A 175 10.89 14.85 15.20
N GLU A 176 10.02 15.84 15.02
CA GLU A 176 8.76 15.92 15.75
C GLU A 176 7.82 14.76 15.42
N VAL A 177 7.76 14.34 14.15
CA VAL A 177 6.99 13.15 13.75
C VAL A 177 7.62 11.89 14.34
N GLU A 178 8.93 11.71 14.24
CA GLU A 178 9.65 10.57 14.80
C GLU A 178 9.38 10.44 16.30
N ALA A 179 9.56 11.53 17.05
CA ALA A 179 9.37 11.53 18.52
C ALA A 179 7.93 11.24 18.96
N ALA A 180 6.94 11.66 18.19
CA ALA A 180 5.53 11.44 18.51
C ALA A 180 5.04 10.02 18.18
N SER A 181 5.61 9.35 17.15
CA SER A 181 5.02 8.17 16.52
C SER A 181 5.19 6.88 17.33
N ASP A 182 4.16 6.05 17.34
CA ASP A 182 4.21 4.64 17.69
C ASP A 182 4.34 3.78 16.42
N ILE A 183 3.80 4.29 15.31
CA ILE A 183 3.96 3.73 13.95
C ILE A 183 4.39 4.88 13.04
N LEU A 184 5.53 4.73 12.37
CA LEU A 184 6.06 5.71 11.44
C LEU A 184 5.97 5.22 10.00
N VAL A 185 5.30 6.00 9.15
CA VAL A 185 5.23 5.75 7.71
C VAL A 185 5.99 6.83 6.95
N VAL A 186 7.06 6.44 6.28
CA VAL A 186 7.82 7.30 5.38
C VAL A 186 7.42 7.02 3.95
N SER A 187 6.69 7.94 3.32
CA SER A 187 6.12 7.81 1.97
C SER A 187 6.48 9.02 1.11
N THR A 188 7.75 9.13 0.74
CA THR A 188 8.32 10.28 0.03
C THR A 188 9.03 9.85 -1.24
N ASP A 189 9.18 10.77 -2.17
CA ASP A 189 9.97 10.65 -3.41
C ASP A 189 11.40 11.23 -3.25
N SER A 190 11.83 11.52 -2.03
CA SER A 190 13.17 12.04 -1.75
C SER A 190 14.25 11.05 -2.20
N THR A 191 15.29 11.57 -2.83
CA THR A 191 16.48 10.79 -3.22
C THR A 191 17.50 10.66 -2.08
N THR A 192 17.29 11.39 -0.98
CA THR A 192 18.09 11.31 0.25
C THR A 192 17.21 10.89 1.41
N PRO A 193 17.75 10.19 2.42
CA PRO A 193 17.01 9.86 3.64
C PRO A 193 16.44 11.13 4.29
N VAL A 194 15.15 11.09 4.64
CA VAL A 194 14.48 12.23 5.31
C VAL A 194 14.20 11.94 6.79
N ALA A 195 14.02 10.68 7.15
CA ALA A 195 13.92 10.21 8.52
C ALA A 195 15.29 9.64 8.92
N THR A 196 15.84 10.08 10.03
CA THR A 196 17.17 9.68 10.49
C THR A 196 17.13 8.64 11.59
N GLY A 197 15.99 8.50 12.23
CA GLY A 197 15.81 7.61 13.38
C GLY A 197 16.36 8.17 14.69
N GLY A 198 16.93 9.38 14.68
CA GLY A 198 17.56 9.96 15.87
C GLY A 198 16.58 10.36 16.98
N SER A 199 15.33 10.57 16.63
CA SER A 199 14.26 10.97 17.55
C SER A 199 13.19 9.87 17.75
N LEU A 200 13.40 8.66 17.22
CA LEU A 200 12.45 7.56 17.36
C LEU A 200 12.36 7.10 18.82
N LYS A 201 11.17 6.68 19.24
CA LYS A 201 10.96 5.97 20.51
C LYS A 201 11.68 4.61 20.48
N GLU A 202 11.98 4.03 21.64
CA GLU A 202 12.57 2.67 21.72
C GLU A 202 11.69 1.61 21.05
N GLU A 203 10.36 1.74 21.19
CA GLU A 203 9.39 0.83 20.58
C GLU A 203 8.59 1.61 19.54
N VAL A 204 9.01 1.53 18.27
CA VAL A 204 8.31 2.09 17.12
C VAL A 204 8.33 1.11 15.94
N LEU A 205 7.28 1.07 15.16
CA LEU A 205 7.23 0.37 13.87
C LEU A 205 7.43 1.34 12.73
#